data_f20006d20ec528e8c87d70ca37376a68
#
_entry.id   f20006d20ec528e8c87d70ca37376a68
#
_cell.length_a   1.000
_cell.length_b   1.000
_cell.length_c   1.000
_cell.angle_alpha   90.00
_cell.angle_beta   90.00
_cell.angle_gamma   90.00
#
_symmetry.space_group_name_H-M   'P 1'
#
loop_
_entity.id
_entity.type
_entity.pdbx_description
1 polymer ?
#
loop_
_entity_poly.entity_id
_entity_poly.type
_entity_poly.pdbx_seq_one_letter_code
_entity_poly.pdbx_strand_id
1 'polypeptide(L)'
;MFSLPQNFQTSDTCLTLGNPPMSNTGGTVSVAYSHLVMVDGKVMEIPLKRGNETAGFIDTLTLVMHRDVFVRNDQLGADDEVIANASAEILEIMGYGITCENKGGRNFYKRSFLMGTNADNYGFFAMGGNKSKNDAETVCLSFTGTGLIAALEGWESRLYEFIKARAPETKITRCDIAHDFLDGEYTCEEALQDWENGLYTTHYNKPITECVGGDWKLYRGTGKTLYIGSRKNASRYVRVYEKGKQLGDEMSP
;
A
#
# COMPACT_ATOMS: atom_id res chain seq x y z
N MET A 1 -11.34 28.07 19.15
CA MET A 1 -11.63 27.07 20.21
C MET A 1 -13.03 26.56 19.96
N PHE A 2 -13.18 25.57 19.06
CA PHE A 2 -14.46 24.94 18.75
C PHE A 2 -14.49 23.62 19.50
N SER A 3 -15.42 23.50 20.43
CA SER A 3 -15.68 22.27 21.15
C SER A 3 -16.35 21.28 20.19
N LEU A 4 -15.74 20.13 20.02
CA LEU A 4 -16.32 18.95 19.35
C LEU A 4 -17.61 18.54 20.08
N PRO A 5 -18.64 18.10 19.36
CA PRO A 5 -19.82 17.55 20.00
C PRO A 5 -19.44 16.31 20.78
N GLN A 6 -19.72 16.32 22.08
CA GLN A 6 -19.46 15.24 23.03
C GLN A 6 -20.43 14.07 22.81
N ASN A 7 -20.36 13.36 21.69
CA ASN A 7 -21.07 12.10 21.53
C ASN A 7 -20.34 11.18 20.54
N PHE A 8 -19.05 10.96 20.77
CA PHE A 8 -18.36 9.83 20.15
C PHE A 8 -18.49 8.63 21.07
N GLN A 9 -19.49 7.79 20.85
CA GLN A 9 -19.47 6.45 21.39
C GLN A 9 -18.54 5.64 20.47
N THR A 10 -17.31 5.41 20.89
CA THR A 10 -16.48 4.34 20.35
C THR A 10 -17.12 3.02 20.75
N SER A 11 -17.92 2.44 19.88
CA SER A 11 -18.31 1.04 20.04
C SER A 11 -17.19 0.20 19.44
N ASP A 12 -16.39 -0.43 20.28
CA ASP A 12 -15.49 -1.51 19.89
C ASP A 12 -16.31 -2.69 19.36
N THR A 13 -16.81 -2.57 18.16
CA THR A 13 -17.53 -3.66 17.50
C THR A 13 -16.51 -4.49 16.74
N CYS A 14 -16.05 -5.54 17.39
CA CYS A 14 -15.27 -6.59 16.77
C CYS A 14 -16.16 -7.33 15.75
N LEU A 15 -16.01 -6.99 14.45
CA LEU A 15 -16.62 -7.77 13.38
C LEU A 15 -15.68 -8.93 13.05
N THR A 16 -16.04 -10.12 13.48
CA THR A 16 -15.42 -11.35 12.99
C THR A 16 -15.85 -11.55 11.53
N LEU A 17 -15.02 -11.13 10.58
CA LEU A 17 -15.13 -11.60 9.21
C LEU A 17 -14.93 -13.11 9.23
N GLY A 18 -15.85 -13.83 8.57
CA GLY A 18 -15.89 -15.29 8.58
C GLY A 18 -14.51 -15.91 8.33
N ASN A 19 -14.17 -16.90 9.16
CA ASN A 19 -12.87 -17.55 9.18
C ASN A 19 -12.43 -17.98 7.79
N PRO A 20 -11.26 -17.53 7.30
CA PRO A 20 -10.56 -18.25 6.24
C PRO A 20 -10.23 -19.66 6.73
N PRO A 21 -10.13 -20.65 5.84
CA PRO A 21 -9.86 -22.03 6.23
C PRO A 21 -8.61 -22.10 7.11
N MET A 22 -8.77 -22.66 8.28
CA MET A 22 -7.76 -22.79 9.33
C MET A 22 -6.53 -23.52 8.77
N SER A 23 -5.41 -22.86 8.63
CA SER A 23 -4.13 -23.55 8.65
C SER A 23 -3.81 -23.93 10.08
N ASN A 24 -3.38 -25.16 10.30
CA ASN A 24 -3.13 -25.80 11.60
C ASN A 24 -1.89 -25.26 12.34
N THR A 25 -1.58 -23.99 12.24
CA THR A 25 -0.57 -23.33 13.05
C THR A 25 -1.27 -22.25 13.85
N GLY A 26 -1.25 -22.37 15.17
CA GLY A 26 -1.96 -21.52 16.12
C GLY A 26 -1.64 -20.02 15.94
N GLY A 27 -2.27 -19.43 14.96
CA GLY A 27 -2.24 -18.01 14.71
C GLY A 27 -3.36 -17.33 15.49
N THR A 28 -3.04 -16.31 16.23
CA THR A 28 -3.97 -15.35 16.81
C THR A 28 -4.87 -14.81 15.70
N VAL A 29 -6.19 -14.85 15.92
CA VAL A 29 -7.18 -14.25 15.02
C VAL A 29 -6.88 -12.76 14.91
N SER A 30 -6.55 -12.28 13.70
CA SER A 30 -6.39 -10.85 13.50
C SER A 30 -7.74 -10.17 13.59
N VAL A 31 -7.91 -9.33 14.58
CA VAL A 31 -9.08 -8.47 14.71
C VAL A 31 -8.88 -7.32 13.75
N ALA A 32 -9.72 -7.22 12.71
CA ALA A 32 -9.76 -6.03 11.87
C ALA A 32 -10.48 -4.95 12.68
N TYR A 33 -9.76 -3.93 13.09
CA TYR A 33 -10.36 -2.75 13.70
C TYR A 33 -10.93 -1.86 12.60
N SER A 34 -12.15 -1.36 12.81
CA SER A 34 -12.73 -0.32 11.97
C SER A 34 -13.23 0.82 12.84
N HIS A 35 -13.09 2.05 12.36
CA HIS A 35 -13.74 3.21 12.92
C HIS A 35 -15.08 3.43 12.23
N LEU A 36 -16.13 3.61 13.02
CA LEU A 36 -17.41 4.07 12.53
C LEU A 36 -17.41 5.61 12.60
N VAL A 37 -17.41 6.24 11.46
CA VAL A 37 -17.51 7.71 11.33
C VAL A 37 -18.88 8.08 10.79
N MET A 38 -19.45 9.18 11.27
CA MET A 38 -20.70 9.69 10.74
C MET A 38 -20.39 10.77 9.69
N VAL A 39 -20.71 10.49 8.43
CA VAL A 39 -20.57 11.40 7.30
C VAL A 39 -21.96 11.66 6.75
N ASP A 40 -22.39 12.92 6.69
CA ASP A 40 -23.70 13.34 6.19
C ASP A 40 -24.89 12.57 6.80
N GLY A 41 -24.84 12.27 8.09
CA GLY A 41 -25.87 11.51 8.78
C GLY A 41 -25.89 10.00 8.45
N LYS A 42 -24.90 9.50 7.71
CA LYS A 42 -24.70 8.08 7.44
C LYS A 42 -23.49 7.56 8.22
N VAL A 43 -23.65 6.42 8.83
CA VAL A 43 -22.53 5.71 9.46
C VAL A 43 -21.71 5.07 8.36
N MET A 44 -20.45 5.46 8.24
CA MET A 44 -19.46 4.85 7.34
C MET A 44 -18.44 4.09 8.19
N GLU A 45 -18.14 2.88 7.77
CA GLU A 45 -17.10 2.07 8.37
C GLU A 45 -15.78 2.32 7.63
N ILE A 46 -14.78 2.85 8.33
CA ILE A 46 -13.43 3.04 7.80
C ILE A 46 -12.56 1.93 8.37
N PRO A 47 -12.08 1.00 7.53
CA PRO A 47 -11.17 -0.03 8.00
C PRO A 47 -9.86 0.61 8.47
N LEU A 48 -9.50 0.38 9.73
CA LEU A 48 -8.18 0.75 10.24
C LEU A 48 -7.14 -0.16 9.62
N LYS A 49 -6.14 0.44 9.05
CA LYS A 49 -5.01 -0.31 8.53
C LYS A 49 -4.24 -0.96 9.68
N ARG A 50 -3.69 -2.14 9.43
CA ARG A 50 -2.79 -2.81 10.37
C ARG A 50 -1.68 -1.85 10.77
N GLY A 51 -1.36 -1.82 12.05
CA GLY A 51 -0.30 -0.96 12.56
C GLY A 51 -0.77 0.41 13.04
N ASN A 52 -2.06 0.60 13.32
CA ASN A 52 -2.55 1.85 13.93
C ASN A 52 -1.88 2.16 15.29
N GLU A 53 -1.38 1.15 15.99
CA GLU A 53 -0.56 1.28 17.19
C GLU A 53 0.95 1.46 16.90
N THR A 54 1.35 1.43 15.63
CA THR A 54 2.74 1.58 15.19
C THR A 54 2.95 2.94 14.54
N ALA A 55 4.22 3.38 14.52
CA ALA A 55 4.61 4.66 13.91
C ALA A 55 4.35 4.74 12.38
N GLY A 56 3.95 3.66 11.75
CA GLY A 56 3.62 3.64 10.32
C GLY A 56 3.36 2.23 9.79
N PHE A 57 2.81 2.15 8.60
CA PHE A 57 2.53 0.91 7.88
C PHE A 57 2.93 1.02 6.41
N ILE A 58 3.17 -0.12 5.75
CA ILE A 58 3.47 -0.16 4.32
C ILE A 58 2.16 -0.02 3.55
N ASP A 59 2.03 1.06 2.75
CA ASP A 59 0.85 1.34 1.93
C ASP A 59 0.97 0.84 0.49
N THR A 60 2.18 0.78 -0.05
CA THR A 60 2.45 0.21 -1.37
C THR A 60 3.83 -0.42 -1.37
N LEU A 61 3.96 -1.58 -2.01
CA LEU A 61 5.24 -2.26 -2.14
C LEU A 61 5.41 -2.77 -3.57
N THR A 62 6.56 -2.46 -4.20
CA THR A 62 6.91 -3.00 -5.51
C THR A 62 8.30 -3.61 -5.47
N LEU A 63 8.37 -4.87 -5.87
CA LEU A 63 9.56 -5.69 -5.88
C LEU A 63 9.90 -6.10 -7.32
N VAL A 64 11.19 -6.19 -7.61
CA VAL A 64 11.71 -6.77 -8.85
C VAL A 64 12.73 -7.82 -8.49
N MET A 65 12.58 -9.02 -9.06
CA MET A 65 13.46 -10.16 -8.82
C MET A 65 13.66 -10.96 -10.09
N HIS A 66 14.63 -11.87 -10.10
CA HIS A 66 14.86 -12.77 -11.22
C HIS A 66 13.74 -13.82 -11.32
N ARG A 67 13.31 -14.16 -12.53
CA ARG A 67 12.20 -15.13 -12.76
C ARG A 67 12.53 -16.53 -12.26
N ASP A 68 13.82 -16.91 -12.22
CA ASP A 68 14.28 -18.22 -11.78
C ASP A 68 13.92 -18.54 -10.34
N VAL A 69 13.62 -17.51 -9.53
CA VAL A 69 13.08 -17.70 -8.17
C VAL A 69 11.81 -18.57 -8.18
N PHE A 70 11.06 -18.51 -9.27
CA PHE A 70 9.82 -19.25 -9.47
C PHE A 70 9.97 -20.51 -10.36
N VAL A 71 11.18 -20.85 -10.76
CA VAL A 71 11.46 -22.09 -11.48
C VAL A 71 11.83 -23.17 -10.47
N ARG A 72 11.10 -24.28 -10.46
CA ARG A 72 11.33 -25.37 -9.49
C ARG A 72 12.16 -26.51 -10.04
N ASN A 73 12.24 -26.67 -11.36
CA ASN A 73 13.03 -27.67 -12.04
C ASN A 73 14.07 -27.03 -12.95
N ASP A 74 15.23 -27.65 -13.14
CA ASP A 74 16.34 -27.16 -13.97
C ASP A 74 16.01 -27.01 -15.48
N GLN A 75 14.81 -27.32 -15.90
CA GLN A 75 14.31 -27.00 -17.22
C GLN A 75 13.88 -25.54 -17.18
N LEU A 76 14.35 -24.73 -18.13
CA LEU A 76 13.86 -23.38 -18.39
C LEU A 76 12.33 -23.42 -18.43
N GLY A 77 11.70 -23.07 -17.31
CA GLY A 77 10.26 -23.19 -17.12
C GLY A 77 9.55 -22.36 -18.19
N ALA A 78 8.56 -22.96 -18.81
CA ALA A 78 7.62 -22.21 -19.62
C ALA A 78 7.05 -21.05 -18.78
N ASP A 79 6.72 -19.92 -19.41
CA ASP A 79 6.17 -18.76 -18.70
C ASP A 79 5.01 -19.13 -17.78
N ASP A 80 4.20 -20.11 -18.18
CA ASP A 80 3.05 -20.58 -17.39
C ASP A 80 3.46 -21.29 -16.09
N GLU A 81 4.60 -22.00 -16.08
CA GLU A 81 5.17 -22.58 -14.86
C GLU A 81 5.61 -21.47 -13.88
N VAL A 82 6.28 -20.44 -14.38
CA VAL A 82 6.68 -19.28 -13.57
C VAL A 82 5.46 -18.60 -12.96
N ILE A 83 4.39 -18.40 -13.72
CA ILE A 83 3.15 -17.79 -13.25
C ILE A 83 2.48 -18.67 -12.19
N ALA A 84 2.37 -19.97 -12.42
CA ALA A 84 1.75 -20.89 -11.48
C ALA A 84 2.52 -20.95 -10.15
N ASN A 85 3.85 -21.06 -10.21
CA ASN A 85 4.69 -21.07 -9.02
C ASN A 85 4.69 -19.74 -8.30
N ALA A 86 4.72 -18.60 -9.02
CA ALA A 86 4.58 -17.28 -8.43
C ALA A 86 3.23 -17.11 -7.73
N SER A 87 2.15 -17.59 -8.36
CA SER A 87 0.82 -17.54 -7.75
C SER A 87 0.75 -18.35 -6.46
N ALA A 88 1.36 -19.54 -6.42
CA ALA A 88 1.40 -20.37 -5.22
C ALA A 88 2.20 -19.71 -4.08
N GLU A 89 3.36 -19.15 -4.38
CA GLU A 89 4.18 -18.45 -3.38
C GLU A 89 3.48 -17.19 -2.85
N ILE A 90 2.87 -16.41 -3.74
CA ILE A 90 2.11 -15.22 -3.35
C ILE A 90 0.91 -15.62 -2.47
N LEU A 91 0.21 -16.70 -2.82
CA LEU A 91 -0.90 -17.23 -2.02
C LEU A 91 -0.43 -17.64 -0.61
N GLU A 92 0.71 -18.29 -0.50
CA GLU A 92 1.28 -18.70 0.81
C GLU A 92 1.68 -17.49 1.66
N ILE A 93 2.27 -16.46 1.02
CA ILE A 93 2.74 -15.27 1.73
C ILE A 93 1.59 -14.33 2.08
N MET A 94 0.71 -14.04 1.12
CA MET A 94 -0.27 -12.96 1.20
C MET A 94 -1.70 -13.45 1.45
N GLY A 95 -2.01 -14.72 1.19
CA GLY A 95 -3.36 -15.29 1.29
C GLY A 95 -4.22 -15.10 0.05
N TYR A 96 -3.66 -14.53 -1.02
CA TYR A 96 -4.29 -14.42 -2.34
C TYR A 96 -3.23 -14.62 -3.41
N GLY A 97 -3.65 -15.04 -4.61
CA GLY A 97 -2.75 -15.37 -5.71
C GLY A 97 -3.02 -14.54 -6.97
N ILE A 98 -2.49 -15.02 -8.08
CA ILE A 98 -2.73 -14.48 -9.41
C ILE A 98 -4.10 -14.96 -9.90
N THR A 99 -4.93 -14.05 -10.43
CA THR A 99 -6.30 -14.36 -10.83
C THR A 99 -6.50 -14.40 -12.34
N CYS A 100 -6.02 -13.39 -13.06
CA CYS A 100 -6.19 -13.33 -14.51
C CYS A 100 -5.11 -12.49 -15.19
N GLU A 101 -4.89 -12.78 -16.48
CA GLU A 101 -4.00 -11.99 -17.33
C GLU A 101 -4.71 -10.72 -17.83
N ASN A 102 -4.00 -9.59 -17.77
CA ASN A 102 -4.47 -8.33 -18.33
C ASN A 102 -4.28 -8.29 -19.86
N LYS A 103 -5.12 -7.50 -20.54
CA LYS A 103 -4.98 -7.20 -21.97
C LYS A 103 -3.81 -6.26 -22.25
N GLY A 104 -2.60 -6.62 -21.88
CA GLY A 104 -1.41 -5.82 -22.15
C GLY A 104 -0.40 -5.81 -21.03
N GLY A 105 0.80 -5.28 -21.34
CA GLY A 105 1.88 -5.15 -20.39
C GLY A 105 1.70 -4.02 -19.40
N ARG A 106 2.53 -4.01 -18.36
CA ARG A 106 2.55 -2.98 -17.33
C ARG A 106 3.99 -2.72 -16.87
N ASN A 107 4.32 -1.46 -16.57
CA ASN A 107 5.63 -1.08 -16.03
C ASN A 107 6.83 -1.61 -16.85
N PHE A 108 6.75 -1.54 -18.19
CA PHE A 108 7.76 -2.04 -19.14
C PHE A 108 7.84 -3.57 -19.29
N TYR A 109 6.91 -4.31 -18.69
CA TYR A 109 6.75 -5.75 -18.87
C TYR A 109 5.71 -6.05 -19.94
N LYS A 110 5.95 -7.08 -20.76
CA LYS A 110 5.06 -7.44 -21.88
C LYS A 110 3.77 -8.10 -21.43
N ARG A 111 3.84 -8.92 -20.36
CA ARG A 111 2.69 -9.60 -19.77
C ARG A 111 2.47 -9.09 -18.36
N SER A 112 1.22 -8.92 -17.98
CA SER A 112 0.84 -8.58 -16.61
C SER A 112 -0.41 -9.33 -16.19
N PHE A 113 -0.49 -9.62 -14.90
CA PHE A 113 -1.53 -10.43 -14.28
C PHE A 113 -2.04 -9.72 -13.05
N LEU A 114 -3.35 -9.74 -12.82
CA LEU A 114 -3.95 -9.24 -11.60
C LEU A 114 -3.70 -10.22 -10.45
N MET A 115 -3.48 -9.67 -9.26
CA MET A 115 -3.46 -10.41 -8.01
C MET A 115 -4.64 -9.98 -7.16
N GLY A 116 -5.28 -10.93 -6.48
CA GLY A 116 -6.41 -10.63 -5.60
C GLY A 116 -7.52 -11.67 -5.66
N THR A 117 -8.76 -11.19 -5.62
CA THR A 117 -9.97 -11.99 -5.78
C THR A 117 -10.65 -11.64 -7.11
N ASN A 118 -11.74 -12.35 -7.45
CA ASN A 118 -12.53 -12.02 -8.64
C ASN A 118 -13.20 -10.65 -8.55
N ALA A 119 -13.37 -10.09 -7.34
CA ALA A 119 -14.00 -8.81 -7.09
C ALA A 119 -12.99 -7.67 -6.90
N ASP A 120 -11.83 -7.98 -6.31
CA ASP A 120 -10.89 -6.97 -5.84
C ASP A 120 -9.49 -7.16 -6.43
N ASN A 121 -8.92 -6.04 -6.87
CA ASN A 121 -7.55 -5.97 -7.37
C ASN A 121 -6.60 -5.54 -6.25
N TYR A 122 -5.78 -6.47 -5.77
CA TYR A 122 -4.81 -6.27 -4.70
C TYR A 122 -3.41 -5.92 -5.19
N GLY A 123 -3.19 -6.01 -6.51
CA GLY A 123 -1.91 -5.71 -7.11
C GLY A 123 -1.71 -6.37 -8.47
N PHE A 124 -0.48 -6.43 -8.93
CA PHE A 124 -0.15 -7.11 -10.16
C PHE A 124 1.19 -7.84 -10.08
N PHE A 125 1.25 -8.94 -10.80
CA PHE A 125 2.46 -9.63 -11.20
C PHE A 125 2.74 -9.31 -12.67
N ALA A 126 4.00 -9.04 -13.05
CA ALA A 126 4.34 -8.77 -14.44
C ALA A 126 5.68 -9.40 -14.81
N MET A 127 5.82 -9.81 -16.07
CA MET A 127 6.99 -10.52 -16.57
C MET A 127 7.32 -10.20 -18.02
N GLY A 128 8.51 -10.60 -18.49
CA GLY A 128 8.96 -10.37 -19.84
C GLY A 128 9.28 -8.90 -20.11
N GLY A 129 10.22 -8.33 -19.37
CA GLY A 129 10.67 -6.95 -19.57
C GLY A 129 11.17 -6.68 -20.99
N ASN A 130 11.07 -5.44 -21.46
CA ASN A 130 11.35 -5.07 -22.85
C ASN A 130 12.46 -4.05 -23.04
N LYS A 131 13.10 -3.57 -21.96
CA LYS A 131 14.17 -2.54 -22.06
C LYS A 131 15.55 -3.12 -22.34
N SER A 132 15.85 -4.30 -21.80
CA SER A 132 17.13 -4.98 -22.00
C SER A 132 16.97 -6.50 -21.91
N LYS A 133 18.00 -7.26 -22.31
CA LYS A 133 17.99 -8.72 -22.11
C LYS A 133 17.86 -9.11 -20.65
N ASN A 134 18.49 -8.36 -19.75
CA ASN A 134 18.40 -8.62 -18.31
C ASN A 134 16.99 -8.38 -17.76
N ASP A 135 16.27 -7.39 -18.29
CA ASP A 135 14.90 -7.13 -17.86
C ASP A 135 13.93 -8.24 -18.29
N ALA A 136 14.22 -8.94 -19.41
CA ALA A 136 13.44 -10.05 -19.90
C ALA A 136 13.39 -11.23 -18.89
N GLU A 137 14.46 -11.37 -18.11
CA GLU A 137 14.61 -12.41 -17.09
C GLU A 137 14.10 -11.98 -15.71
N THR A 138 13.47 -10.80 -15.60
CA THR A 138 12.93 -10.31 -14.34
C THR A 138 11.42 -10.39 -14.29
N VAL A 139 10.91 -10.44 -13.07
CA VAL A 139 9.49 -10.30 -12.75
C VAL A 139 9.30 -9.14 -11.79
N CYS A 140 8.13 -8.53 -11.86
CA CYS A 140 7.72 -7.43 -10.99
C CYS A 140 6.48 -7.83 -10.21
N LEU A 141 6.54 -7.70 -8.90
CA LEU A 141 5.40 -7.83 -7.99
C LEU A 141 5.08 -6.45 -7.43
N SER A 142 3.85 -6.02 -7.54
CA SER A 142 3.41 -4.74 -6.98
C SER A 142 2.12 -4.93 -6.21
N PHE A 143 2.15 -4.59 -4.93
CA PHE A 143 1.03 -4.69 -4.00
C PHE A 143 0.47 -3.31 -3.72
N THR A 144 -0.85 -3.17 -3.80
CA THR A 144 -1.57 -1.94 -3.44
C THR A 144 -1.86 -1.89 -1.95
N GLY A 145 -2.22 -0.71 -1.42
CA GLY A 145 -2.65 -0.57 -0.03
C GLY A 145 -3.80 -1.51 0.32
N THR A 146 -4.79 -1.64 -0.56
CA THR A 146 -5.90 -2.60 -0.38
C THR A 146 -5.39 -4.04 -0.30
N GLY A 147 -4.44 -4.41 -1.17
CA GLY A 147 -3.86 -5.75 -1.14
C GLY A 147 -3.06 -6.03 0.13
N LEU A 148 -2.31 -5.05 0.63
CA LEU A 148 -1.53 -5.21 1.86
C LEU A 148 -2.42 -5.27 3.11
N ILE A 149 -3.58 -4.57 3.10
CA ILE A 149 -4.59 -4.70 4.16
C ILE A 149 -5.27 -6.07 4.13
N ALA A 150 -5.60 -6.57 2.94
CA ALA A 150 -6.25 -7.87 2.75
C ALA A 150 -5.29 -9.06 2.96
N ALA A 151 -3.99 -8.81 3.06
CA ALA A 151 -2.99 -9.86 3.24
C ALA A 151 -3.12 -10.54 4.60
N LEU A 152 -2.75 -11.81 4.66
CA LEU A 152 -2.69 -12.58 5.90
C LEU A 152 -1.77 -11.90 6.92
N GLU A 153 -2.15 -11.91 8.17
CA GLU A 153 -1.32 -11.39 9.27
C GLU A 153 0.08 -12.00 9.24
N GLY A 154 1.11 -11.15 9.44
CA GLY A 154 2.53 -11.57 9.39
C GLY A 154 3.07 -11.80 7.99
N TRP A 155 2.39 -11.28 6.94
CA TRP A 155 2.88 -11.34 5.56
C TRP A 155 4.27 -10.71 5.41
N GLU A 156 4.58 -9.68 6.19
CA GLU A 156 5.88 -8.99 6.16
C GLU A 156 7.01 -9.97 6.48
N SER A 157 6.84 -10.74 7.54
CA SER A 157 7.84 -11.72 7.98
C SER A 157 7.96 -12.86 6.95
N ARG A 158 6.84 -13.37 6.42
CA ARG A 158 6.87 -14.40 5.39
C ARG A 158 7.54 -13.92 4.11
N LEU A 159 7.23 -12.69 3.67
CA LEU A 159 7.86 -12.09 2.49
C LEU A 159 9.36 -11.88 2.72
N TYR A 160 9.76 -11.41 3.89
CA TYR A 160 11.17 -11.26 4.24
C TYR A 160 11.92 -12.58 4.20
N GLU A 161 11.39 -13.65 4.82
CA GLU A 161 12.03 -14.97 4.80
C GLU A 161 12.09 -15.56 3.39
N PHE A 162 11.04 -15.37 2.59
CA PHE A 162 11.05 -15.77 1.18
C PHE A 162 12.17 -15.05 0.40
N ILE A 163 12.27 -13.74 0.52
CA ILE A 163 13.31 -12.95 -0.14
C ILE A 163 14.69 -13.42 0.29
N LYS A 164 14.92 -13.54 1.60
CA LYS A 164 16.19 -13.95 2.17
C LYS A 164 16.63 -15.35 1.72
N ALA A 165 15.70 -16.29 1.67
CA ALA A 165 15.99 -17.69 1.35
C ALA A 165 16.12 -17.96 -0.16
N ARG A 166 15.31 -17.29 -0.99
CA ARG A 166 15.13 -17.65 -2.40
C ARG A 166 15.42 -16.54 -3.40
N ALA A 167 15.35 -15.29 -2.97
CA ALA A 167 15.46 -14.13 -3.86
C ALA A 167 16.36 -13.03 -3.28
N PRO A 168 17.63 -13.33 -2.85
CA PRO A 168 18.49 -12.35 -2.19
C PRO A 168 18.83 -11.15 -3.06
N GLU A 169 18.75 -11.29 -4.40
CA GLU A 169 18.97 -10.20 -5.38
C GLU A 169 17.71 -9.32 -5.60
N THR A 170 16.65 -9.54 -4.82
CA THR A 170 15.42 -8.74 -4.94
C THR A 170 15.69 -7.26 -4.71
N LYS A 171 15.14 -6.44 -5.61
CA LYS A 171 15.18 -4.99 -5.49
C LYS A 171 13.80 -4.46 -5.09
N ILE A 172 13.74 -3.71 -4.01
CA ILE A 172 12.58 -2.89 -3.69
C ILE A 172 12.66 -1.64 -4.56
N THR A 173 11.77 -1.52 -5.53
CA THR A 173 11.73 -0.38 -6.46
C THR A 173 10.75 0.70 -6.01
N ARG A 174 9.80 0.34 -5.12
CA ARG A 174 8.91 1.27 -4.46
C ARG A 174 8.48 0.70 -3.10
N CYS A 175 8.51 1.55 -2.09
CA CYS A 175 7.94 1.28 -0.78
C CYS A 175 7.35 2.58 -0.26
N ASP A 176 6.01 2.64 -0.19
CA ASP A 176 5.32 3.78 0.40
C ASP A 176 4.98 3.42 1.85
N ILE A 177 5.49 4.23 2.76
CA ILE A 177 5.18 4.12 4.19
C ILE A 177 4.17 5.21 4.50
N ALA A 178 3.09 4.89 5.18
CA ALA A 178 2.04 5.81 5.54
C ALA A 178 1.78 5.78 7.05
N HIS A 179 1.24 6.89 7.54
CA HIS A 179 0.65 7.05 8.84
C HIS A 179 -0.63 7.86 8.67
N ASP A 180 -1.74 7.38 9.19
CA ASP A 180 -3.03 8.08 9.13
C ASP A 180 -3.27 8.79 10.48
N PHE A 181 -3.29 10.13 10.48
CA PHE A 181 -3.66 10.96 11.62
C PHE A 181 -5.18 11.14 11.63
N LEU A 182 -5.89 10.26 12.33
CA LEU A 182 -7.37 10.23 12.29
C LEU A 182 -8.02 11.30 13.18
N ASP A 183 -7.28 11.79 14.16
CA ASP A 183 -7.78 12.74 15.16
C ASP A 183 -7.42 14.21 14.84
N GLY A 184 -6.89 14.46 13.62
CA GLY A 184 -6.43 15.79 13.23
C GLY A 184 -5.20 16.25 13.99
N GLU A 185 -4.41 15.33 14.53
CA GLU A 185 -3.17 15.64 15.27
C GLU A 185 -2.10 16.29 14.40
N TYR A 186 -2.17 16.11 13.10
CA TYR A 186 -1.22 16.68 12.15
C TYR A 186 -1.90 17.01 10.82
N THR A 187 -1.85 18.25 10.42
CA THR A 187 -2.55 18.81 9.27
C THR A 187 -1.61 19.14 8.11
N CYS A 188 -2.17 19.39 6.94
CA CYS A 188 -1.39 19.87 5.78
C CYS A 188 -0.71 21.21 6.03
N GLU A 189 -1.34 22.10 6.82
CA GLU A 189 -0.81 23.40 7.20
C GLU A 189 0.38 23.26 8.15
N GLU A 190 0.28 22.41 9.15
CA GLU A 190 1.39 22.13 10.07
C GLU A 190 2.57 21.51 9.33
N ALA A 191 2.32 20.59 8.41
CA ALA A 191 3.37 20.03 7.55
C ALA A 191 4.05 21.11 6.68
N LEU A 192 3.30 22.08 6.17
CA LEU A 192 3.86 23.20 5.42
C LEU A 192 4.70 24.10 6.33
N GLN A 193 4.20 24.41 7.53
CA GLN A 193 4.92 25.19 8.54
C GLN A 193 6.22 24.49 8.96
N ASP A 194 6.17 23.18 9.19
CA ASP A 194 7.35 22.37 9.52
C ASP A 194 8.38 22.38 8.38
N TRP A 195 7.91 22.33 7.13
CA TRP A 195 8.78 22.50 5.98
C TRP A 195 9.41 23.90 5.95
N GLU A 196 8.64 24.98 6.20
CA GLU A 196 9.14 26.34 6.29
C GLU A 196 10.19 26.50 7.39
N ASN A 197 9.99 25.84 8.52
CA ASN A 197 10.91 25.81 9.66
C ASN A 197 12.16 24.92 9.42
N GLY A 198 12.23 24.21 8.26
CA GLY A 198 13.38 23.38 7.90
C GLY A 198 13.43 22.03 8.61
N LEU A 199 12.32 21.54 9.16
CA LEU A 199 12.24 20.23 9.80
C LEU A 199 12.31 19.09 8.78
N TYR A 200 11.96 19.34 7.51
CA TYR A 200 12.16 18.41 6.42
C TYR A 200 13.49 18.70 5.72
N THR A 201 14.44 17.79 5.84
CA THR A 201 15.76 17.93 5.21
C THR A 201 16.14 16.67 4.46
N THR A 202 16.81 16.83 3.31
CA THR A 202 17.42 15.75 2.57
C THR A 202 18.87 16.15 2.27
N HIS A 203 19.84 15.36 2.79
CA HIS A 203 21.28 15.58 2.51
C HIS A 203 21.71 17.05 2.63
N TYR A 204 21.35 17.72 3.70
CA TYR A 204 21.69 19.14 4.02
C TYR A 204 20.90 20.20 3.26
N ASN A 205 20.03 19.85 2.33
CA ASN A 205 19.22 20.81 1.59
C ASN A 205 17.74 20.72 2.00
N LYS A 206 17.10 21.88 2.03
CA LYS A 206 15.63 21.96 2.15
C LYS A 206 15.04 21.46 0.83
N PRO A 207 14.18 20.43 0.87
CA PRO A 207 13.56 19.90 -0.34
C PRO A 207 12.59 20.94 -0.95
N ILE A 208 12.38 20.84 -2.26
CA ILE A 208 11.30 21.60 -2.93
C ILE A 208 9.94 21.17 -2.39
N THR A 209 8.96 22.06 -2.45
CA THR A 209 7.57 21.73 -2.07
C THR A 209 6.59 22.15 -3.14
N GLU A 210 5.46 21.47 -3.21
CA GLU A 210 4.34 21.74 -4.12
C GLU A 210 3.02 21.58 -3.38
N CYS A 211 2.24 22.66 -3.28
CA CYS A 211 0.89 22.67 -2.73
C CYS A 211 -0.10 22.42 -3.86
N VAL A 212 -0.88 21.35 -3.75
CA VAL A 212 -1.90 20.95 -4.74
C VAL A 212 -3.27 20.91 -4.08
N GLY A 213 -4.28 21.34 -4.80
CA GLY A 213 -5.67 21.44 -4.32
C GLY A 213 -6.13 22.89 -4.15
N GLY A 214 -7.44 23.11 -4.31
CA GLY A 214 -8.03 24.46 -4.26
C GLY A 214 -8.03 25.07 -2.87
N ASP A 215 -8.08 24.26 -1.84
CA ASP A 215 -8.34 24.67 -0.47
C ASP A 215 -7.14 25.34 0.23
N TRP A 216 -5.98 25.36 -0.41
CA TRP A 216 -4.81 26.12 0.06
C TRP A 216 -5.03 27.64 0.09
N LYS A 217 -5.88 28.16 -0.79
CA LYS A 217 -6.12 29.60 -0.93
C LYS A 217 -7.54 30.00 -0.61
N LEU A 218 -8.48 29.18 -0.99
CA LEU A 218 -9.91 29.40 -0.83
C LEU A 218 -10.59 28.04 -0.73
N TYR A 219 -11.33 27.84 0.36
CA TYR A 219 -12.06 26.60 0.57
C TYR A 219 -13.02 26.31 -0.60
N ARG A 220 -12.83 25.16 -1.24
CA ARG A 220 -13.60 24.67 -2.40
C ARG A 220 -14.06 23.22 -2.25
N GLY A 221 -13.75 22.57 -1.12
CA GLY A 221 -14.05 21.16 -0.88
C GLY A 221 -13.21 20.18 -1.69
N THR A 222 -12.12 20.65 -2.33
CA THR A 222 -11.26 19.81 -3.17
C THR A 222 -10.12 19.14 -2.41
N GLY A 223 -9.98 19.50 -1.15
CA GLY A 223 -8.90 19.02 -0.28
C GLY A 223 -7.54 19.67 -0.56
N LYS A 224 -6.61 19.42 0.34
CA LYS A 224 -5.22 19.87 0.25
C LYS A 224 -4.29 18.68 0.12
N THR A 225 -3.24 18.87 -0.65
CA THR A 225 -2.12 17.94 -0.72
C THR A 225 -0.82 18.72 -0.75
N LEU A 226 0.10 18.38 0.13
CA LEU A 226 1.44 18.91 0.16
C LEU A 226 2.41 17.81 -0.30
N TYR A 227 3.22 18.12 -1.29
CA TYR A 227 4.34 17.28 -1.69
C TYR A 227 5.64 17.93 -1.23
N ILE A 228 6.49 17.18 -0.55
CA ILE A 228 7.82 17.60 -0.09
C ILE A 228 8.85 16.69 -0.74
N GLY A 229 9.66 17.25 -1.62
CA GLY A 229 10.55 16.53 -2.52
C GLY A 229 9.99 16.37 -3.92
N SER A 230 10.85 15.98 -4.87
CA SER A 230 10.47 15.83 -6.28
C SER A 230 9.82 14.48 -6.54
N ARG A 231 8.57 14.48 -7.02
CA ARG A 231 7.87 13.25 -7.45
C ARG A 231 8.53 12.54 -8.64
N LYS A 232 9.28 13.27 -9.46
CA LYS A 232 9.86 12.73 -10.69
C LYS A 232 11.28 12.19 -10.53
N ASN A 233 12.08 12.85 -9.71
CA ASN A 233 13.53 12.64 -9.68
C ASN A 233 14.06 12.30 -8.29
N ALA A 234 13.23 12.32 -7.25
CA ALA A 234 13.69 11.99 -5.91
C ALA A 234 13.54 10.49 -5.63
N SER A 235 14.55 9.92 -4.98
CA SER A 235 14.46 8.58 -4.39
C SER A 235 13.51 8.54 -3.19
N ARG A 236 13.20 9.71 -2.64
CA ARG A 236 12.28 9.88 -1.50
C ARG A 236 11.48 11.17 -1.68
N TYR A 237 10.21 11.11 -1.34
CA TYR A 237 9.36 12.29 -1.16
C TYR A 237 8.29 12.00 -0.11
N VAL A 238 7.75 13.04 0.50
CA VAL A 238 6.64 12.95 1.43
C VAL A 238 5.41 13.53 0.78
N ARG A 239 4.25 12.94 1.03
CA ARG A 239 2.95 13.44 0.64
C ARG A 239 2.06 13.52 1.87
N VAL A 240 1.65 14.72 2.23
CA VAL A 240 0.66 14.97 3.28
C VAL A 240 -0.64 15.40 2.60
N TYR A 241 -1.77 14.82 2.96
CA TYR A 241 -3.05 15.15 2.32
C TYR A 241 -4.23 14.92 3.26
N GLU A 242 -5.31 15.64 3.02
CA GLU A 242 -6.56 15.51 3.78
C GLU A 242 -7.24 14.17 3.45
N LYS A 243 -7.10 13.20 4.34
CA LYS A 243 -7.62 11.84 4.18
C LYS A 243 -9.14 11.80 4.09
N GLY A 244 -9.83 12.59 4.91
CA GLY A 244 -11.28 12.67 4.92
C GLY A 244 -11.85 13.09 3.57
N LYS A 245 -11.25 14.08 2.91
CA LYS A 245 -11.66 14.51 1.56
C LYS A 245 -11.51 13.39 0.53
N GLN A 246 -10.48 12.58 0.63
CA GLN A 246 -10.30 11.39 -0.22
C GLN A 246 -11.41 10.35 0.01
N LEU A 247 -11.92 10.25 1.23
CA LEU A 247 -12.99 9.32 1.61
C LEU A 247 -14.39 9.90 1.35
N GLY A 248 -14.49 11.13 0.85
CA GLY A 248 -15.76 11.80 0.56
C GLY A 248 -16.35 12.57 1.74
N ASP A 249 -15.55 12.77 2.81
CA ASP A 249 -15.95 13.62 3.93
C ASP A 249 -15.64 15.08 3.62
N GLU A 250 -16.69 15.86 3.37
CA GLU A 250 -16.58 17.29 3.06
C GLU A 250 -16.18 18.14 4.29
N MET A 251 -16.38 17.61 5.49
CA MET A 251 -16.17 18.32 6.76
C MET A 251 -14.85 17.93 7.45
N SER A 252 -14.11 16.98 6.93
CA SER A 252 -12.84 16.58 7.51
C SER A 252 -11.81 17.72 7.43
N PRO A 253 -11.13 18.03 8.52
CA PRO A 253 -10.05 19.00 8.58
C PRO A 253 -8.86 18.62 7.70
#